data_e87633c4bf97c36bb1a21ad89f14c841
#
_entry.id   e87633c4bf97c36bb1a21ad89f14c841
#
_cell.length_a   1.000
_cell.length_b   1.000
_cell.length_c   1.000
_cell.angle_alpha   90.00
_cell.angle_beta   90.00
_cell.angle_gamma   90.00
#
_symmetry.space_group_name_H-M   'P 1'
#
loop_
_entity.id
_entity.type
_entity.pdbx_description
1 polymer ?
#
loop_
_entity_poly.entity_id
_entity_poly.type
_entity_poly.pdbx_seq_one_letter_code
_entity_poly.pdbx_strand_id
1 'polypeptide(L)'
;MAQVTISQFRHLIRTLNYVVSTHAAEELEDENLSILDLENIVLTGQITKRQRDAQTREIKCVVSGVTLDGASAEAVVKVGFTGKLIVITVYLC
;
A
#
# COMPACT_ATOMS: atom_id res chain seq x y z
N MET A 1 9.26 19.93 5.72
CA MET A 1 8.24 19.12 5.08
C MET A 1 8.18 17.74 5.72
N ALA A 2 7.00 17.29 6.08
CA ALA A 2 6.85 15.99 6.73
C ALA A 2 7.05 14.86 5.74
N GLN A 3 7.78 13.82 6.13
CA GLN A 3 7.87 12.60 5.37
C GLN A 3 6.59 11.79 5.55
N VAL A 4 6.21 11.02 4.51
CA VAL A 4 5.17 10.02 4.67
C VAL A 4 5.66 8.93 5.62
N THR A 5 4.76 8.46 6.47
CA THR A 5 5.08 7.47 7.50
C THR A 5 4.12 6.30 7.39
N ILE A 6 4.55 5.16 7.95
CA ILE A 6 3.66 3.99 8.02
C ILE A 6 2.43 4.29 8.87
N SER A 7 2.57 5.12 9.88
CA SER A 7 1.46 5.53 10.74
C SER A 7 0.38 6.26 9.94
N GLN A 8 0.78 7.14 9.02
CA GLN A 8 -0.12 7.84 8.12
C GLN A 8 -0.85 6.85 7.21
N PHE A 9 -0.14 5.89 6.66
CA PHE A 9 -0.74 4.87 5.79
C PHE A 9 -1.76 4.03 6.56
N ARG A 10 -1.43 3.62 7.78
CA ARG A 10 -2.35 2.86 8.63
C ARG A 10 -3.63 3.66 8.92
N HIS A 11 -3.47 4.95 9.19
CA HIS A 11 -4.62 5.83 9.42
C HIS A 11 -5.53 5.88 8.19
N LEU A 12 -4.96 6.04 7.00
CA LEU A 12 -5.73 6.09 5.76
C LEU A 12 -6.45 4.76 5.49
N ILE A 13 -5.83 3.64 5.80
CA ILE A 13 -6.49 2.33 5.72
C ILE A 13 -7.66 2.24 6.70
N ARG A 14 -7.43 2.61 7.97
CA ARG A 14 -8.46 2.50 9.02
C ARG A 14 -9.66 3.38 8.76
N THR A 15 -9.46 4.51 8.11
CA THR A 15 -10.55 5.46 7.82
C THR A 15 -11.16 5.22 6.44
N LEU A 16 -10.74 4.18 5.73
CA LEU A 16 -11.19 3.83 4.38
C LEU A 16 -10.92 4.93 3.36
N ASN A 17 -9.85 5.69 3.58
CA ASN A 17 -9.42 6.74 2.68
C ASN A 17 -8.32 6.22 1.75
N TYR A 18 -8.65 5.17 1.00
CA TYR A 18 -7.72 4.60 0.04
C TYR A 18 -8.47 4.08 -1.18
N VAL A 19 -7.75 3.96 -2.27
CA VAL A 19 -8.25 3.37 -3.51
C VAL A 19 -7.25 2.32 -3.98
N VAL A 20 -7.77 1.29 -4.64
CA VAL A 20 -6.96 0.21 -5.20
C VAL A 20 -6.97 0.39 -6.71
N SER A 21 -5.79 0.48 -7.33
CA SER A 21 -5.69 0.58 -8.77
C SER A 21 -6.24 -0.68 -9.44
N THR A 22 -6.65 -0.57 -10.69
CA THR A 22 -7.10 -1.72 -11.47
C THR A 22 -6.04 -2.81 -11.49
N HIS A 23 -4.77 -2.42 -11.67
CA HIS A 23 -3.65 -3.36 -11.67
C HIS A 23 -3.53 -4.09 -10.33
N ALA A 24 -3.59 -3.36 -9.22
CA ALA A 24 -3.51 -3.98 -7.89
C ALA A 24 -4.71 -4.89 -7.62
N ALA A 25 -5.90 -4.51 -8.06
CA ALA A 25 -7.09 -5.34 -7.91
C ALA A 25 -6.94 -6.66 -8.68
N GLU A 26 -6.39 -6.62 -9.88
CA GLU A 26 -6.11 -7.82 -10.66
C GLU A 26 -5.08 -8.70 -9.99
N GLU A 27 -4.03 -8.10 -9.40
CA GLU A 27 -3.01 -8.84 -8.67
C GLU A 27 -3.58 -9.54 -7.43
N LEU A 28 -4.46 -8.88 -6.69
CA LEU A 28 -5.13 -9.50 -5.55
C LEU A 28 -5.92 -10.72 -6.00
N GLU A 29 -6.66 -10.61 -7.09
CA GLU A 29 -7.44 -11.71 -7.64
C GLU A 29 -6.53 -12.86 -8.08
N ASP A 30 -5.45 -12.56 -8.80
CA ASP A 30 -4.50 -13.55 -9.29
C ASP A 30 -3.82 -14.31 -8.15
N GLU A 31 -3.53 -13.62 -7.05
CA GLU A 31 -2.88 -14.22 -5.87
C GLU A 31 -3.90 -14.78 -4.88
N ASN A 32 -5.18 -14.73 -5.21
CA ASN A 32 -6.27 -15.20 -4.36
C ASN A 32 -6.28 -14.49 -3.00
N LEU A 33 -6.02 -13.19 -3.01
CA LEU A 33 -6.02 -12.35 -1.82
C LEU A 33 -7.28 -11.49 -1.78
N SER A 34 -7.78 -11.24 -0.58
CA SER A 34 -8.93 -10.37 -0.37
C SER A 34 -8.49 -8.93 -0.10
N ILE A 35 -9.46 -8.01 -0.10
CA ILE A 35 -9.20 -6.63 0.30
C ILE A 35 -8.72 -6.56 1.76
N LEU A 36 -9.19 -7.46 2.62
CA LEU A 36 -8.76 -7.53 4.02
C LEU A 36 -7.30 -7.96 4.13
N ASP A 37 -6.83 -8.82 3.22
CA ASP A 37 -5.40 -9.17 3.14
C ASP A 37 -4.57 -7.93 2.83
N LEU A 38 -5.00 -7.12 1.85
CA LEU A 38 -4.32 -5.88 1.50
C LEU A 38 -4.25 -4.93 2.70
N GLU A 39 -5.38 -4.74 3.38
CA GLU A 39 -5.41 -3.88 4.56
C GLU A 39 -4.44 -4.39 5.62
N ASN A 40 -4.41 -5.70 5.84
CA ASN A 40 -3.51 -6.29 6.84
C ASN A 40 -2.04 -6.11 6.48
N ILE A 41 -1.69 -6.17 5.19
CA ILE A 41 -0.32 -5.92 4.75
C ILE A 41 0.14 -4.54 5.20
N VAL A 42 -0.69 -3.52 5.01
CA VAL A 42 -0.35 -2.15 5.41
C VAL A 42 -0.37 -2.00 6.93
N LEU A 43 -1.38 -2.58 7.60
CA LEU A 43 -1.52 -2.46 9.05
C LEU A 43 -0.39 -3.14 9.82
N THR A 44 0.16 -4.24 9.31
CA THR A 44 1.28 -4.96 9.92
C THR A 44 2.63 -4.56 9.35
N GLY A 45 2.63 -3.78 8.28
CA GLY A 45 3.82 -3.55 7.48
C GLY A 45 4.73 -2.46 7.97
N GLN A 46 5.90 -2.41 7.34
CA GLN A 46 6.88 -1.35 7.51
C GLN A 46 7.26 -0.84 6.13
N ILE A 47 7.59 0.43 6.03
CA ILE A 47 8.10 1.00 4.79
C ILE A 47 9.55 0.54 4.64
N THR A 48 9.80 -0.24 3.57
CA THR A 48 11.14 -0.77 3.30
C THR A 48 11.85 0.02 2.21
N LYS A 49 11.12 0.79 1.42
CA LYS A 49 11.71 1.57 0.35
C LYS A 49 10.83 2.79 0.06
N ARG A 50 11.48 3.93 -0.17
CA ARG A 50 10.82 5.15 -0.64
C ARG A 50 11.48 5.58 -1.93
N GLN A 51 10.67 5.92 -2.92
CA GLN A 51 11.17 6.34 -4.23
C GLN A 51 10.38 7.57 -4.68
N ARG A 52 11.10 8.65 -4.94
CA ARG A 52 10.47 9.88 -5.43
C ARG A 52 10.39 9.83 -6.95
N ASP A 53 9.21 10.13 -7.48
CA ASP A 53 9.01 10.30 -8.91
C ASP A 53 9.52 11.70 -9.29
N ALA A 54 10.46 11.78 -10.23
CA ALA A 54 11.08 13.04 -10.63
C ALA A 54 10.10 13.98 -11.33
N GLN A 55 9.09 13.46 -12.01
CA GLN A 55 8.14 14.25 -12.78
C GLN A 55 6.98 14.75 -11.94
N THR A 56 6.39 13.87 -11.14
CA THR A 56 5.19 14.19 -10.36
C THR A 56 5.51 14.63 -8.95
N ARG A 57 6.74 14.38 -8.48
CA ARG A 57 7.21 14.59 -7.11
C ARG A 57 6.46 13.74 -6.07
N GLU A 58 5.68 12.80 -6.52
CA GLU A 58 5.04 11.86 -5.62
C GLU A 58 6.05 10.87 -5.06
N ILE A 59 5.81 10.41 -3.84
CA ILE A 59 6.68 9.43 -3.19
C ILE A 59 5.94 8.10 -3.20
N LYS A 60 6.52 7.11 -3.88
CA LYS A 60 6.06 5.73 -3.86
C LYS A 60 6.78 5.01 -2.74
N CYS A 61 6.05 4.25 -1.97
CA CYS A 61 6.61 3.48 -0.87
C CYS A 61 6.30 2.01 -1.05
N VAL A 62 7.28 1.17 -0.74
CA VAL A 62 7.06 -0.27 -0.63
C VAL A 62 6.81 -0.57 0.84
N VAL A 63 5.66 -1.18 1.12
CA VAL A 63 5.27 -1.59 2.46
C VAL A 63 5.34 -3.11 2.51
N SER A 64 6.19 -3.66 3.36
CA SER A 64 6.33 -5.10 3.57
C SER A 64 5.59 -5.50 4.82
N GLY A 65 4.63 -6.38 4.70
CA GLY A 65 3.81 -6.85 5.80
C GLY A 65 3.36 -8.29 5.56
N VAL A 66 2.26 -8.65 6.20
CA VAL A 66 1.72 -10.02 6.08
C VAL A 66 0.23 -9.98 5.74
N THR A 67 -0.21 -11.00 5.03
CA THR A 67 -1.63 -11.25 4.78
C THR A 67 -2.30 -11.73 6.06
N LEU A 68 -3.63 -11.91 6.03
CA LEU A 68 -4.37 -12.38 7.22
C LEU A 68 -3.89 -13.75 7.72
N ASP A 69 -3.46 -14.61 6.81
CA ASP A 69 -2.95 -15.94 7.18
C ASP A 69 -1.43 -15.97 7.41
N GLY A 70 -0.79 -14.80 7.45
CA GLY A 70 0.61 -14.68 7.81
C GLY A 70 1.60 -14.80 6.67
N ALA A 71 1.16 -14.84 5.42
CA ALA A 71 2.06 -14.91 4.28
C ALA A 71 2.75 -13.55 4.07
N SER A 72 4.04 -13.56 3.80
CA SER A 72 4.79 -12.35 3.51
C SER A 72 4.33 -11.75 2.20
N ALA A 73 4.11 -10.44 2.19
CA ALA A 73 3.62 -9.74 1.02
C ALA A 73 4.10 -8.29 1.03
N GLU A 74 4.07 -7.68 -0.14
CA GLU A 74 4.42 -6.27 -0.29
C GLU A 74 3.34 -5.55 -1.06
N ALA A 75 3.14 -4.27 -0.71
CA ALA A 75 2.26 -3.37 -1.43
C ALA A 75 3.03 -2.10 -1.77
N VAL A 76 2.91 -1.65 -3.01
CA VAL A 76 3.47 -0.37 -3.43
C VAL A 76 2.36 0.66 -3.36
N VAL A 77 2.57 1.70 -2.59
CA VAL A 77 1.53 2.70 -2.31
C VAL A 77 2.08 4.10 -2.47
N LYS A 78 1.18 5.05 -2.69
CA LYS A 78 1.51 6.48 -2.66
C LYS A 78 0.32 7.23 -2.09
N VAL A 79 0.55 8.46 -1.63
CA VAL A 79 -0.54 9.37 -1.26
C VAL A 79 -0.82 10.26 -2.46
N GLY A 80 -2.04 10.20 -2.97
CA GLY A 80 -2.45 11.04 -4.10
C GLY A 80 -2.67 12.48 -3.67
N PHE A 81 -2.84 13.37 -4.65
CA PHE A 81 -2.99 14.80 -4.35
C PHE A 81 -4.29 15.11 -3.59
N THR A 82 -5.26 14.21 -3.60
CA THR A 82 -6.49 14.37 -2.81
C THR A 82 -6.32 13.90 -1.36
N GLY A 83 -5.16 13.36 -1.01
CA GLY A 83 -4.88 12.86 0.33
C GLY A 83 -5.23 11.41 0.57
N LYS A 84 -5.77 10.72 -0.43
CA LYS A 84 -6.08 9.29 -0.31
C LYS A 84 -4.86 8.44 -0.61
N LEU A 85 -4.76 7.30 0.07
CA LEU A 85 -3.73 6.31 -0.23
C LEU A 85 -4.11 5.60 -1.53
N ILE A 86 -3.16 5.49 -2.45
CA ILE A 86 -3.36 4.77 -3.70
C ILE A 86 -2.50 3.53 -3.68
N VAL A 87 -3.12 2.37 -3.78
CA VAL A 87 -2.41 1.09 -3.85
C VAL A 87 -2.14 0.79 -5.32
N ILE A 88 -0.87 0.81 -5.69
CA ILE A 88 -0.43 0.69 -7.09
C ILE A 88 -0.26 -0.76 -7.48
N THR A 89 0.37 -1.56 -6.61
CA THR A 89 0.62 -2.98 -6.88
C THR A 89 0.69 -3.74 -5.54
N VAL A 90 0.38 -5.02 -5.59
CA VAL A 90 0.42 -5.93 -4.44
C VAL A 90 0.96 -7.27 -4.92
N TYR A 91 1.86 -7.88 -4.16
CA TYR A 91 2.37 -9.20 -4.53
C TYR A 91 2.84 -9.97 -3.28
N LEU A 92 2.80 -11.28 -3.41
CA LEU A 92 3.38 -12.18 -2.39
C LEU A 92 4.89 -12.25 -2.57
N CYS A 93 5.59 -12.42 -1.47
CA CYS A 93 7.05 -12.54 -1.48
C CYS A 93 7.49 -13.99 -1.57
#